data_cdf5f06c531d3c3602e176e5fad2b5d3
#
_entry.id   cdf5f06c531d3c3602e176e5fad2b5d3
#
_cell.length_a   1.000
_cell.length_b   1.000
_cell.length_c   1.000
_cell.angle_alpha   90.00
_cell.angle_beta   90.00
_cell.angle_gamma   90.00
#
_symmetry.space_group_name_H-M   'P 1'
#
loop_
_entity.id
_entity.type
_entity.pdbx_description
1 polymer ?
#
loop_
_entity_poly.entity_id
_entity_poly.type
_entity_poly.pdbx_seq_one_letter_code
_entity_poly.pdbx_strand_id
1 'polypeptide(L)'
;MEDGMISEEEDPCDTKLEQIQKLENPSYHSEMAEKINGWIDAEGYIQSGLTIKKLADMLQTNRTYLSEYIKTTYGASFRDWITGLRINYAKRLLAQYPRLTVADISERSGFLSPSHFIRLF
;
A
#
# COMPACT_ATOMS: atom_id res chain seq x y z
N MET A 1 -19.19 8.78 21.31
CA MET A 1 -18.95 8.89 21.16
C MET A 1 -18.43 8.70 21.05
N GLU A 2 -18.31 8.83 20.60
CA GLU A 2 -17.94 8.83 20.24
C GLU A 2 -17.17 8.52 20.21
N ASP A 3 -17.02 8.52 20.02
CA ASP A 3 -16.29 8.22 19.71
C ASP A 3 -15.54 8.04 19.66
N GLY A 4 -15.28 8.00 19.61
CA GLY A 4 -14.67 7.80 19.31
C GLY A 4 -14.09 7.79 18.98
N MET A 5 -14.27 7.90 18.87
CA MET A 5 -14.02 7.99 18.41
C MET A 5 -13.39 8.06 18.08
N ILE A 6 -13.24 8.20 17.85
CA ILE A 6 -12.85 8.50 17.38
C ILE A 6 -11.97 8.58 17.15
N SER A 7 -11.66 8.53 16.99
CA SER A 7 -11.02 8.72 16.58
C SER A 7 -10.24 8.77 16.16
N GLU A 8 -9.74 8.36 16.13
CA GLU A 8 -9.35 8.49 15.41
C GLU A 8 -9.53 8.40 14.61
N GLU A 9 -9.89 8.18 14.62
CA GLU A 9 -10.37 8.16 13.95
C GLU A 9 -11.37 8.43 13.74
N GLU A 10 -12.08 8.73 13.96
CA GLU A 10 -13.17 9.02 13.70
C GLU A 10 -13.46 9.77 12.69
N ASP A 11 -13.90 9.40 11.63
CA ASP A 11 -13.83 10.31 10.57
C ASP A 11 -15.05 11.14 10.51
N PRO A 12 -14.99 12.41 10.89
CA PRO A 12 -16.10 13.31 10.59
C PRO A 12 -16.34 13.34 9.09
N CYS A 13 -17.57 13.48 8.68
CA CYS A 13 -17.91 13.54 7.24
C CYS A 13 -17.19 14.67 6.53
N ASP A 14 -16.94 15.78 7.22
CA ASP A 14 -16.23 16.90 6.64
C ASP A 14 -14.82 16.54 6.22
N THR A 15 -14.14 15.74 7.04
CA THR A 15 -12.79 15.29 6.73
C THR A 15 -12.78 14.44 5.47
N LYS A 16 -13.76 13.57 5.33
CA LYS A 16 -13.85 12.73 4.15
C LYS A 16 -14.08 13.57 2.91
N LEU A 17 -14.94 14.58 3.00
CA LEU A 17 -15.20 15.45 1.88
C LEU A 17 -13.95 16.21 1.46
N GLU A 18 -13.17 16.69 2.44
CA GLU A 18 -11.91 17.37 2.16
C GLU A 18 -10.96 16.46 1.40
N GLN A 19 -10.88 15.19 1.80
CA GLN A 19 -9.99 14.25 1.14
C GLN A 19 -10.42 14.00 -0.30
N ILE A 20 -11.72 13.94 -0.55
CA ILE A 20 -12.23 13.78 -1.90
C ILE A 20 -11.87 15.00 -2.76
N GLN A 21 -11.99 16.19 -2.19
CA GLN A 21 -11.63 17.41 -2.90
C GLN A 21 -10.14 17.46 -3.23
N LYS A 22 -9.31 17.02 -2.31
CA LYS A 22 -7.86 16.94 -2.55
C LYS A 22 -7.55 15.95 -3.65
N LEU A 23 -8.26 14.84 -3.65
CA LEU A 23 -8.07 13.80 -4.66
C LEU A 23 -8.35 14.34 -6.06
N GLU A 24 -9.29 15.27 -6.18
CA GLU A 24 -9.64 15.86 -7.47
C GLU A 24 -8.71 16.99 -7.88
N ASN A 25 -7.85 17.45 -6.97
CA ASN A 25 -6.91 18.52 -7.26
C ASN A 25 -5.73 17.96 -8.05
N PRO A 26 -5.50 18.40 -9.31
CA PRO A 26 -4.44 17.83 -10.13
C PRO A 26 -3.05 17.97 -9.52
N SER A 27 -2.79 19.11 -8.86
CA SER A 27 -1.49 19.37 -8.25
C SER A 27 -1.22 18.41 -7.09
N TYR A 28 -2.22 18.21 -6.24
CA TYR A 28 -2.10 17.30 -5.11
C TYR A 28 -1.97 15.87 -5.59
N HIS A 29 -2.71 15.51 -6.62
CA HIS A 29 -2.66 14.18 -7.21
C HIS A 29 -1.28 13.88 -7.77
N SER A 30 -0.68 14.84 -8.47
CA SER A 30 0.67 14.69 -9.02
C SER A 30 1.71 14.51 -7.92
N GLU A 31 1.57 15.27 -6.84
CA GLU A 31 2.47 15.18 -5.70
C GLU A 31 2.41 13.79 -5.06
N MET A 32 1.18 13.28 -4.89
CA MET A 32 0.99 11.94 -4.34
C MET A 32 1.57 10.88 -5.27
N ALA A 33 1.39 11.05 -6.57
CA ALA A 33 1.93 10.11 -7.56
C ALA A 33 3.45 10.02 -7.44
N GLU A 34 4.13 11.16 -7.29
CA GLU A 34 5.58 11.17 -7.13
C GLU A 34 6.02 10.47 -5.85
N LYS A 35 5.32 10.72 -4.75
CA LYS A 35 5.63 10.09 -3.47
C LYS A 35 5.47 8.58 -3.55
N ILE A 36 4.37 8.12 -4.15
CA ILE A 36 4.11 6.69 -4.26
C ILE A 36 5.09 6.03 -5.21
N ASN A 37 5.39 6.66 -6.33
CA ASN A 37 6.35 6.11 -7.29
C ASN A 37 7.74 5.98 -6.67
N GLY A 38 8.17 6.98 -5.90
CA GLY A 38 9.43 6.92 -5.19
C GLY A 38 9.46 5.79 -4.17
N TRP A 39 8.35 5.59 -3.46
CA TRP A 39 8.24 4.51 -2.50
C TRP A 39 8.27 3.15 -3.18
N ILE A 40 7.60 3.01 -4.32
CA ILE A 40 7.63 1.77 -5.10
C ILE A 40 9.04 1.50 -5.62
N ASP A 41 9.71 2.51 -6.14
CA ASP A 41 11.08 2.37 -6.65
C ASP A 41 12.04 1.95 -5.56
N ALA A 42 11.80 2.41 -4.34
CA ALA A 42 12.61 2.03 -3.18
C ALA A 42 12.21 0.67 -2.60
N GLU A 43 11.21 0.00 -3.21
CA GLU A 43 10.76 -1.33 -2.82
C GLU A 43 10.22 -1.36 -1.38
N GLY A 44 9.53 -0.29 -0.98
CA GLY A 44 8.97 -0.21 0.37
C GLY A 44 7.92 -1.26 0.66
N TYR A 45 7.31 -1.81 -0.38
CA TYR A 45 6.24 -2.80 -0.22
C TYR A 45 6.73 -4.16 0.27
N ILE A 46 8.03 -4.43 0.24
CA ILE A 46 8.56 -5.71 0.73
C ILE A 46 8.67 -5.77 2.24
N GLN A 47 8.38 -4.68 2.92
CA GLN A 47 8.38 -4.68 4.38
C GLN A 47 7.19 -5.47 4.91
N SER A 48 7.45 -6.51 5.71
CA SER A 48 6.39 -7.29 6.35
C SER A 48 5.61 -6.45 7.35
N GLY A 49 4.33 -6.74 7.48
CA GLY A 49 3.51 -6.04 8.46
C GLY A 49 3.13 -4.62 8.05
N LEU A 50 3.35 -4.27 6.79
CA LEU A 50 2.95 -2.96 6.30
C LEU A 50 1.43 -2.82 6.33
N THR A 51 0.94 -1.70 6.87
CA THR A 51 -0.49 -1.39 6.88
C THR A 51 -0.71 -0.08 6.12
N ILE A 52 -1.96 0.14 5.72
CA ILE A 52 -2.29 1.38 5.03
C ILE A 52 -2.03 2.59 5.93
N LYS A 53 -2.24 2.43 7.24
CA LYS A 53 -1.96 3.51 8.18
C LYS A 53 -0.48 3.85 8.21
N LYS A 54 0.38 2.83 8.24
CA LYS A 54 1.82 3.03 8.23
C LYS A 54 2.27 3.74 6.96
N LEU A 55 1.74 3.30 5.82
CA LEU A 55 2.09 3.91 4.55
C LEU A 55 1.59 5.35 4.48
N ALA A 56 0.36 5.60 4.96
CA ALA A 56 -0.18 6.95 4.97
C ALA A 56 0.70 7.89 5.80
N ASP A 57 1.18 7.40 6.95
CA ASP A 57 2.08 8.18 7.79
C ASP A 57 3.38 8.50 7.07
N MET A 58 3.94 7.51 6.37
CA MET A 58 5.19 7.71 5.62
C MET A 58 5.03 8.71 4.49
N LEU A 59 3.87 8.72 3.84
CA LEU A 59 3.59 9.61 2.73
C LEU A 59 3.01 10.95 3.18
N GLN A 60 2.87 11.13 4.49
CA GLN A 60 2.36 12.37 5.07
C GLN A 60 0.93 12.67 4.62
N THR A 61 0.10 11.64 4.65
CA THR A 61 -1.31 11.77 4.29
C THR A 61 -2.14 10.96 5.31
N ASN A 62 -3.39 10.67 5.00
CA ASN A 62 -4.23 9.87 5.89
C ASN A 62 -4.80 8.67 5.13
N ARG A 63 -5.36 7.73 5.91
CA ARG A 63 -5.88 6.49 5.37
C ARG A 63 -6.96 6.70 4.33
N THR A 64 -7.87 7.62 4.60
CA THR A 64 -9.02 7.84 3.73
C THR A 64 -8.58 8.31 2.36
N TYR A 65 -7.71 9.31 2.31
CA TYR A 65 -7.21 9.82 1.04
C TYR A 65 -6.40 8.75 0.30
N LEU A 66 -5.50 8.07 1.02
CA LEU A 66 -4.65 7.06 0.41
C LEU A 66 -5.47 5.91 -0.17
N SER A 67 -6.47 5.46 0.57
CA SER A 67 -7.36 4.40 0.12
C SER A 67 -8.07 4.78 -1.18
N GLU A 68 -8.61 5.99 -1.23
CA GLU A 68 -9.30 6.49 -2.42
C GLU A 68 -8.33 6.67 -3.59
N TYR A 69 -7.13 7.16 -3.30
CA TYR A 69 -6.12 7.33 -4.34
C TYR A 69 -5.78 5.98 -4.99
N ILE A 70 -5.53 4.96 -4.16
CA ILE A 70 -5.18 3.62 -4.65
C ILE A 70 -6.31 3.04 -5.47
N LYS A 71 -7.53 3.16 -4.97
CA LYS A 71 -8.70 2.64 -5.67
C LYS A 71 -8.91 3.33 -7.01
N THR A 72 -8.77 4.64 -7.04
CA THR A 72 -8.99 5.42 -8.26
C THR A 72 -7.86 5.22 -9.27
N THR A 73 -6.63 5.18 -8.79
CA THR A 73 -5.46 5.12 -9.67
C THR A 73 -5.17 3.71 -10.15
N TYR A 74 -5.30 2.72 -9.28
CA TYR A 74 -4.91 1.34 -9.59
C TYR A 74 -6.10 0.39 -9.70
N GLY A 75 -7.29 0.84 -9.35
CA GLY A 75 -8.49 0.01 -9.43
C GLY A 75 -8.50 -1.15 -8.43
N ALA A 76 -7.82 -1.01 -7.31
CA ALA A 76 -7.67 -2.09 -6.35
C ALA A 76 -7.66 -1.55 -4.93
N SER A 77 -7.94 -2.44 -3.97
CA SER A 77 -7.80 -2.10 -2.56
C SER A 77 -6.30 -2.02 -2.23
N PHE A 78 -5.99 -1.41 -1.09
CA PHE A 78 -4.60 -1.36 -0.62
C PHE A 78 -4.00 -2.76 -0.54
N ARG A 79 -4.76 -3.69 0.03
CA ARG A 79 -4.30 -5.06 0.21
C ARG A 79 -3.96 -5.72 -1.14
N ASP A 80 -4.87 -5.61 -2.09
CA ASP A 80 -4.68 -6.22 -3.41
C ASP A 80 -3.54 -5.57 -4.17
N TRP A 81 -3.43 -4.25 -4.05
CA TRP A 81 -2.37 -3.50 -4.71
C TRP A 81 -0.99 -3.91 -4.18
N ILE A 82 -0.85 -3.98 -2.85
CA ILE A 82 0.41 -4.38 -2.22
C ILE A 82 0.76 -5.82 -2.59
N THR A 83 -0.25 -6.71 -2.56
CA THR A 83 -0.04 -8.11 -2.93
C THR A 83 0.50 -8.22 -4.35
N GLY A 84 -0.08 -7.46 -5.28
CA GLY A 84 0.39 -7.45 -6.66
C GLY A 84 1.83 -7.00 -6.80
N LEU A 85 2.21 -5.95 -6.07
CA LEU A 85 3.59 -5.46 -6.08
C LEU A 85 4.55 -6.51 -5.55
N ARG A 86 4.17 -7.19 -4.46
CA ARG A 86 5.01 -8.23 -3.87
C ARG A 86 5.15 -9.44 -4.78
N ILE A 87 4.07 -9.82 -5.45
CA ILE A 87 4.12 -10.96 -6.39
C ILE A 87 5.05 -10.63 -7.56
N ASN A 88 4.98 -9.43 -8.09
CA ASN A 88 5.88 -9.03 -9.17
C ASN A 88 7.34 -9.02 -8.72
N TYR A 89 7.59 -8.59 -7.50
CA TYR A 89 8.93 -8.62 -6.93
C TYR A 89 9.41 -10.07 -6.80
N ALA A 90 8.54 -10.97 -6.33
CA ALA A 90 8.88 -12.38 -6.20
C ALA A 90 9.23 -12.99 -7.54
N LYS A 91 8.50 -12.63 -8.59
CA LYS A 91 8.79 -13.12 -9.93
C LYS A 91 10.18 -12.69 -10.41
N ARG A 92 10.54 -11.43 -10.10
CA ARG A 92 11.88 -10.95 -10.45
C ARG A 92 12.96 -11.70 -9.69
N LEU A 93 12.73 -11.99 -8.42
CA LEU A 93 13.68 -12.75 -7.62
C LEU A 93 13.87 -14.16 -8.19
N LEU A 94 12.77 -14.81 -8.59
CA LEU A 94 12.86 -16.14 -9.17
C LEU A 94 13.68 -16.12 -10.45
N ALA A 95 13.52 -15.09 -11.26
CA ALA A 95 14.26 -14.99 -12.52
C ALA A 95 15.75 -14.74 -12.28
N GLN A 96 16.08 -13.93 -11.28
CA GLN A 96 17.47 -13.55 -11.00
C GLN A 96 18.21 -14.58 -10.14
N TYR A 97 17.49 -15.23 -9.25
CA TYR A 97 18.09 -16.13 -8.26
C TYR A 97 17.34 -17.46 -8.22
N PRO A 98 17.51 -18.31 -9.24
CA PRO A 98 16.71 -19.55 -9.31
C PRO A 98 16.99 -20.55 -8.21
N ARG A 99 18.04 -20.33 -7.41
CA ARG A 99 18.38 -21.23 -6.30
C ARG A 99 17.71 -20.87 -4.99
N LEU A 100 17.03 -19.72 -4.92
CA LEU A 100 16.34 -19.34 -3.71
C LEU A 100 15.16 -20.27 -3.44
N THR A 101 14.95 -20.61 -2.17
CA THR A 101 13.81 -21.43 -1.79
C THR A 101 12.55 -20.60 -1.80
N VAL A 102 11.39 -21.27 -1.80
CA VAL A 102 10.10 -20.59 -1.71
C VAL A 102 10.04 -19.76 -0.42
N ALA A 103 10.57 -20.29 0.68
CA ALA A 103 10.60 -19.57 1.95
C ALA A 103 11.42 -18.28 1.83
N ASP A 104 12.59 -18.34 1.19
CA ASP A 104 13.43 -17.16 1.00
C ASP A 104 12.73 -16.12 0.16
N ILE A 105 12.10 -16.54 -0.94
CA ILE A 105 11.41 -15.61 -1.84
C ILE A 105 10.23 -14.96 -1.15
N SER A 106 9.46 -15.75 -0.38
CA SER A 106 8.33 -15.25 0.38
C SER A 106 8.76 -14.16 1.36
N GLU A 107 9.80 -14.45 2.12
CA GLU A 107 10.30 -13.52 3.12
C GLU A 107 10.83 -12.23 2.48
N ARG A 108 11.63 -12.36 1.46
CA ARG A 108 12.23 -11.20 0.78
C ARG A 108 11.18 -10.34 0.09
N SER A 109 10.06 -10.94 -0.29
CA SER A 109 8.98 -10.21 -0.97
C SER A 109 7.99 -9.58 0.00
N GLY A 110 8.16 -9.80 1.30
CA GLY A 110 7.33 -9.15 2.32
C GLY A 110 6.13 -9.96 2.78
N PHE A 111 6.02 -11.21 2.37
CA PHE A 111 4.92 -12.06 2.82
C PHE A 111 5.21 -12.57 4.22
N LEU A 112 4.14 -12.71 5.01
CA LEU A 112 4.27 -13.16 6.39
C LEU A 112 4.51 -14.66 6.51
N SER A 113 4.06 -15.43 5.53
CA SER A 113 4.26 -16.87 5.55
C SER A 113 4.42 -17.43 4.15
N PRO A 114 5.24 -18.50 3.99
CA PRO A 114 5.37 -19.15 2.70
C PRO A 114 4.05 -19.72 2.18
N SER A 115 3.19 -20.20 3.08
CA SER A 115 1.90 -20.75 2.69
C SER A 115 1.02 -19.71 2.00
N HIS A 116 1.00 -18.51 2.53
CA HIS A 116 0.23 -17.42 1.94
C HIS A 116 0.77 -17.07 0.56
N PHE A 117 2.09 -16.98 0.44
CA PHE A 117 2.75 -16.70 -0.83
C PHE A 117 2.42 -17.76 -1.88
N ILE A 118 2.50 -19.04 -1.50
CA ILE A 118 2.23 -20.14 -2.42
C ILE A 118 0.81 -20.07 -2.96
N ARG A 119 -0.16 -19.76 -2.11
CA ARG A 119 -1.55 -19.67 -2.55
C ARG A 119 -1.78 -18.55 -3.54
N LEU A 120 -1.01 -17.46 -3.42
CA LEU A 120 -1.17 -16.29 -4.29
C LEU A 120 -0.35 -16.38 -5.56
N PHE A 121 0.76 -17.10 -5.50
CA PHE A 121 1.68 -17.21 -6.62
C PHE A 121 1.24 -18.27 -7.60
#